data_5f7e41665e9a05d6b24e10f8076c806c
#
_entry.id   5f7e41665e9a05d6b24e10f8076c806c
#
_cell.length_a   1.000
_cell.length_b   1.000
_cell.length_c   1.000
_cell.angle_alpha   90.00
_cell.angle_beta   90.00
_cell.angle_gamma   90.00
#
_symmetry.space_group_name_H-M   'P 1'
#
loop_
_entity.id
_entity.type
_entity.pdbx_description
1 polymer ?
#
loop_
_entity_poly.entity_id
_entity_poly.type
_entity_poly.pdbx_seq_one_letter_code
_entity_poly.pdbx_strand_id
1 'polypeptide(L)'
;MKTEEEIKIRKHEYYIRNREKFLAYSKERRELNKESLKDYNRSYYYKNKDKWKEYNNVSTSDEKREKKLESIRKLKRNYGQSHKRELILRKGGKCQLCGIAYNGKNASIFDFHHVNPKEKDFNISTRLRYNSYIPQELYSEIDKCILVCSNCHRQLHSEQY
;
A
#
# COMPACT_ATOMS: atom_id res chain seq x y z
N MET A 1 39.84 -20.89 -14.24
CA MET A 1 39.29 -19.55 -13.95
C MET A 1 37.85 -19.76 -13.43
N LYS A 2 37.43 -19.03 -12.44
CA LYS A 2 36.01 -19.15 -11.92
C LYS A 2 35.06 -18.49 -12.88
N THR A 3 33.90 -19.08 -13.07
CA THR A 3 32.85 -18.51 -13.91
C THR A 3 32.25 -17.25 -13.24
N GLU A 4 31.64 -16.40 -14.02
CA GLU A 4 30.97 -15.19 -13.51
C GLU A 4 29.87 -15.51 -12.52
N GLU A 5 29.17 -16.62 -12.71
CA GLU A 5 28.13 -17.16 -11.84
C GLU A 5 28.69 -17.57 -10.47
N GLU A 6 29.78 -18.31 -10.44
CA GLU A 6 30.48 -18.72 -9.21
C GLU A 6 30.99 -17.51 -8.41
N ILE A 7 31.40 -16.45 -9.09
CA ILE A 7 31.83 -15.19 -8.45
C ILE A 7 30.60 -14.49 -7.80
N LYS A 8 29.46 -14.44 -8.47
CA LYS A 8 28.21 -13.86 -7.95
C LYS A 8 27.72 -14.61 -6.71
N ILE A 9 27.68 -15.93 -6.78
CA ILE A 9 27.25 -16.79 -5.66
C ILE A 9 28.16 -16.54 -4.45
N ARG A 10 29.46 -16.59 -4.61
CA ARG A 10 30.43 -16.35 -3.52
C ARG A 10 30.30 -14.97 -2.91
N LYS A 11 30.06 -13.92 -3.71
CA LYS A 11 29.80 -12.55 -3.20
C LYS A 11 28.53 -12.50 -2.38
N HIS A 12 27.48 -13.20 -2.84
CA HIS A 12 26.21 -13.26 -2.12
C HIS A 12 26.34 -13.98 -0.78
N GLU A 13 26.98 -15.15 -0.75
CA GLU A 13 27.27 -15.91 0.48
C GLU A 13 28.08 -15.10 1.48
N TYR A 14 29.11 -14.39 1.00
CA TYR A 14 29.92 -13.50 1.83
C TYR A 14 29.06 -12.37 2.41
N TYR A 15 28.18 -11.77 1.62
CA TYR A 15 27.25 -10.75 2.09
C TYR A 15 26.30 -11.29 3.16
N ILE A 16 25.67 -12.44 2.94
CA ILE A 16 24.74 -13.04 3.91
C ILE A 16 25.48 -13.31 5.25
N ARG A 17 26.68 -13.90 5.19
CA ARG A 17 27.48 -14.20 6.39
C ARG A 17 27.87 -12.96 7.19
N ASN A 18 28.06 -11.83 6.52
CA ASN A 18 28.52 -10.58 7.15
C ASN A 18 27.43 -9.50 7.23
N ARG A 19 26.19 -9.84 6.91
CA ARG A 19 25.08 -8.87 6.78
C ARG A 19 24.88 -8.01 8.03
N GLU A 20 24.94 -8.62 9.20
CA GLU A 20 24.75 -7.90 10.48
C GLU A 20 25.87 -6.89 10.73
N LYS A 21 27.13 -7.28 10.44
CA LYS A 21 28.29 -6.38 10.53
C LYS A 21 28.15 -5.19 9.57
N PHE A 22 27.71 -5.44 8.33
CA PHE A 22 27.49 -4.37 7.35
C PHE A 22 26.37 -3.42 7.75
N LEU A 23 25.28 -3.96 8.33
CA LEU A 23 24.16 -3.15 8.81
C LEU A 23 24.58 -2.30 10.01
N ALA A 24 25.31 -2.88 10.99
CA ALA A 24 25.82 -2.16 12.14
C ALA A 24 26.78 -1.04 11.74
N TYR A 25 27.76 -1.34 10.89
CA TYR A 25 28.69 -0.33 10.34
C TYR A 25 27.96 0.79 9.60
N SER A 26 26.98 0.44 8.77
CA SER A 26 26.20 1.44 8.01
C SER A 26 25.36 2.33 8.93
N LYS A 27 24.83 1.77 10.02
CA LYS A 27 24.07 2.50 11.03
C LYS A 27 24.97 3.48 11.77
N GLU A 28 26.11 3.02 12.27
CA GLU A 28 27.10 3.84 12.95
C GLU A 28 27.58 4.99 12.05
N ARG A 29 27.95 4.69 10.82
CA ARG A 29 28.40 5.72 9.86
C ARG A 29 27.31 6.75 9.56
N ARG A 30 26.02 6.36 9.51
CA ARG A 30 24.91 7.30 9.34
C ARG A 30 24.78 8.24 10.53
N GLU A 31 24.88 7.72 11.75
CA GLU A 31 24.78 8.55 12.95
C GLU A 31 25.97 9.50 13.05
N LEU A 32 27.19 9.04 12.79
CA LEU A 32 28.39 9.88 12.79
C LEU A 32 28.32 11.03 11.77
N ASN A 33 27.76 10.79 10.59
CA ASN A 33 27.69 11.78 9.53
C ASN A 33 26.36 12.53 9.43
N LYS A 34 25.43 12.30 10.37
CA LYS A 34 24.05 12.79 10.32
C LYS A 34 23.94 14.32 10.18
N GLU A 35 24.66 15.05 11.01
CA GLU A 35 24.63 16.51 10.97
C GLU A 35 25.34 17.05 9.72
N SER A 36 26.49 16.52 9.38
CA SER A 36 27.20 16.89 8.15
C SER A 36 26.36 16.64 6.89
N LEU A 37 25.61 15.52 6.83
CA LEU A 37 24.70 15.23 5.73
C LEU A 37 23.49 16.17 5.70
N LYS A 38 22.98 16.57 6.87
CA LYS A 38 21.89 17.57 6.93
C LYS A 38 22.36 18.93 6.39
N ASP A 39 23.53 19.36 6.81
CA ASP A 39 24.08 20.65 6.37
C ASP A 39 24.41 20.63 4.88
N TYR A 40 25.01 19.54 4.39
CA TYR A 40 25.23 19.34 2.97
C TYR A 40 23.92 19.38 2.18
N ASN A 41 22.91 18.61 2.59
CA ASN A 41 21.62 18.57 1.91
C ASN A 41 20.90 19.92 1.94
N ARG A 42 20.97 20.63 3.07
CA ARG A 42 20.42 21.98 3.20
C ARG A 42 21.10 22.94 2.23
N SER A 43 22.44 22.96 2.23
CA SER A 43 23.25 23.78 1.34
C SER A 43 22.97 23.45 -0.14
N TYR A 44 22.95 22.17 -0.47
CA TYR A 44 22.62 21.69 -1.81
C TYR A 44 21.22 22.09 -2.27
N TYR A 45 20.23 21.98 -1.38
CA TYR A 45 18.86 22.44 -1.65
C TYR A 45 18.80 23.93 -1.97
N TYR A 46 19.38 24.79 -1.12
CA TYR A 46 19.36 26.24 -1.35
C TYR A 46 20.11 26.64 -2.62
N LYS A 47 21.24 26.00 -2.90
CA LYS A 47 22.04 26.25 -4.12
C LYS A 47 21.28 25.87 -5.41
N ASN A 48 20.42 24.86 -5.35
CA ASN A 48 19.74 24.33 -6.53
C ASN A 48 18.23 24.62 -6.56
N LYS A 49 17.69 25.34 -5.56
CA LYS A 49 16.25 25.58 -5.39
C LYS A 49 15.59 26.17 -6.63
N ASP A 50 16.22 27.14 -7.27
CA ASP A 50 15.64 27.80 -8.44
C ASP A 50 15.70 26.93 -9.68
N LYS A 51 16.77 26.17 -9.87
CA LYS A 51 16.86 25.13 -10.91
C LYS A 51 15.77 24.06 -10.76
N TRP A 52 15.48 23.63 -9.53
CA TRP A 52 14.41 22.70 -9.23
C TRP A 52 13.03 23.28 -9.49
N LYS A 53 12.81 24.56 -9.18
CA LYS A 53 11.56 25.27 -9.51
C LYS A 53 11.35 25.35 -11.01
N GLU A 54 12.38 25.76 -11.75
CA GLU A 54 12.35 25.86 -13.21
C GLU A 54 12.10 24.49 -13.83
N TYR A 55 12.86 23.45 -13.44
CA TYR A 55 12.67 22.08 -13.90
C TYR A 55 11.24 21.57 -13.60
N ASN A 56 10.72 21.80 -12.42
CA ASN A 56 9.37 21.39 -12.06
C ASN A 56 8.30 22.17 -12.86
N ASN A 57 8.49 23.45 -13.11
CA ASN A 57 7.58 24.28 -13.91
C ASN A 57 7.58 23.84 -15.39
N VAL A 58 8.75 23.58 -15.96
CA VAL A 58 8.89 23.09 -17.36
C VAL A 58 8.43 21.63 -17.49
N SER A 59 8.62 20.82 -16.48
CA SER A 59 8.24 19.39 -16.46
C SER A 59 6.75 19.14 -16.32
N THR A 60 5.97 20.12 -15.87
CA THR A 60 4.51 20.01 -15.66
C THR A 60 3.72 20.69 -16.76
N SER A 61 3.89 20.27 -18.02
CA SER A 61 2.79 20.49 -18.97
C SER A 61 1.54 19.82 -18.40
N ASP A 62 0.39 20.49 -18.47
CA ASP A 62 -0.88 19.98 -17.93
C ASP A 62 -1.17 18.56 -18.42
N GLU A 63 -0.76 18.24 -19.64
CA GLU A 63 -0.87 16.90 -20.23
C GLU A 63 -0.04 15.82 -19.47
N LYS A 64 1.21 16.12 -19.10
CA LYS A 64 2.05 15.17 -18.34
C LYS A 64 1.52 14.97 -16.93
N ARG A 65 1.02 16.05 -16.32
CA ARG A 65 0.39 16.02 -15.00
C ARG A 65 -0.86 15.15 -15.01
N GLU A 66 -1.73 15.31 -16.01
CA GLU A 66 -2.96 14.53 -16.16
C GLU A 66 -2.66 13.04 -16.39
N LYS A 67 -1.73 12.71 -17.29
CA LYS A 67 -1.24 11.34 -17.50
C LYS A 67 -0.71 10.70 -16.20
N LYS A 68 0.04 11.45 -15.39
CA LYS A 68 0.52 11.00 -14.08
C LYS A 68 -0.63 10.75 -13.11
N LEU A 69 -1.59 11.66 -13.02
CA LEU A 69 -2.77 11.52 -12.16
C LEU A 69 -3.62 10.32 -12.57
N GLU A 70 -3.82 10.10 -13.86
CA GLU A 70 -4.54 8.94 -14.37
C GLU A 70 -3.84 7.62 -14.03
N SER A 71 -2.51 7.56 -14.16
CA SER A 71 -1.71 6.41 -13.77
C SER A 71 -1.86 6.11 -12.26
N ILE A 72 -1.84 7.14 -11.41
CA ILE A 72 -2.06 7.00 -9.97
C ILE A 72 -3.48 6.51 -9.67
N ARG A 73 -4.50 7.06 -10.34
CA ARG A 73 -5.90 6.63 -10.19
C ARG A 73 -6.07 5.16 -10.58
N LYS A 74 -5.41 4.72 -11.67
CA LYS A 74 -5.40 3.31 -12.12
C LYS A 74 -4.75 2.40 -11.11
N LEU A 75 -3.58 2.76 -10.58
CA LEU A 75 -2.91 1.99 -9.52
C LEU A 75 -3.79 1.85 -8.28
N LYS A 76 -4.37 2.94 -7.78
CA LYS A 76 -5.26 2.93 -6.61
C LYS A 76 -6.50 2.05 -6.83
N ARG A 77 -7.07 2.04 -8.04
CA ARG A 77 -8.17 1.11 -8.38
C ARG A 77 -7.73 -0.34 -8.34
N ASN A 78 -6.57 -0.65 -8.90
CA ASN A 78 -6.04 -2.01 -8.92
C ASN A 78 -5.77 -2.53 -7.50
N TYR A 79 -5.14 -1.73 -6.63
CA TYR A 79 -4.96 -2.09 -5.23
C TYR A 79 -6.29 -2.33 -4.54
N GLY A 80 -7.24 -1.41 -4.68
CA GLY A 80 -8.57 -1.56 -4.07
C GLY A 80 -9.29 -2.83 -4.51
N GLN A 81 -9.19 -3.21 -5.78
CA GLN A 81 -9.79 -4.45 -6.29
C GLN A 81 -9.07 -5.70 -5.78
N SER A 82 -7.73 -5.69 -5.78
CA SER A 82 -6.93 -6.81 -5.29
C SER A 82 -7.18 -7.06 -3.80
N HIS A 83 -7.08 -6.02 -2.99
CA HIS A 83 -7.31 -6.11 -1.54
C HIS A 83 -8.75 -6.52 -1.21
N LYS A 84 -9.75 -5.98 -1.93
CA LYS A 84 -11.15 -6.37 -1.74
C LYS A 84 -11.35 -7.87 -1.98
N ARG A 85 -10.76 -8.42 -3.03
CA ARG A 85 -10.83 -9.87 -3.34
C ARG A 85 -10.21 -10.72 -2.22
N GLU A 86 -9.03 -10.34 -1.75
CA GLU A 86 -8.33 -11.02 -0.67
C GLU A 86 -9.17 -11.02 0.62
N LEU A 87 -9.71 -9.86 0.99
CA LEU A 87 -10.53 -9.73 2.20
C LEU A 87 -11.88 -10.45 2.10
N ILE A 88 -12.49 -10.54 0.89
CA ILE A 88 -13.67 -11.38 0.65
C ILE A 88 -13.35 -12.85 0.94
N LEU A 89 -12.22 -13.35 0.43
CA LEU A 89 -11.80 -14.73 0.67
C LEU A 89 -11.50 -14.97 2.15
N ARG A 90 -10.83 -14.05 2.84
CA ARG A 90 -10.60 -14.10 4.29
C ARG A 90 -11.89 -14.21 5.10
N LYS A 91 -12.97 -13.55 4.68
CA LYS A 91 -14.30 -13.61 5.32
C LYS A 91 -15.15 -14.80 4.85
N GLY A 92 -14.53 -15.81 4.23
CA GLY A 92 -15.18 -17.06 3.81
C GLY A 92 -15.80 -17.04 2.41
N GLY A 93 -15.57 -15.99 1.60
CA GLY A 93 -15.93 -15.95 0.18
C GLY A 93 -17.44 -16.05 -0.13
N LYS A 94 -18.32 -15.79 0.82
CA LYS A 94 -19.78 -15.83 0.62
C LYS A 94 -20.50 -14.84 1.50
N CYS A 95 -21.65 -14.36 1.04
CA CYS A 95 -22.56 -13.56 1.85
C CYS A 95 -23.00 -14.35 3.08
N GLN A 96 -22.82 -13.82 4.27
CA GLN A 96 -23.15 -14.50 5.52
C GLN A 96 -24.65 -14.55 5.81
N LEU A 97 -25.48 -13.80 5.06
CA LEU A 97 -26.94 -13.81 5.19
C LEU A 97 -27.62 -14.71 4.16
N CYS A 98 -27.36 -14.50 2.86
CA CYS A 98 -28.05 -15.26 1.80
C CYS A 98 -27.21 -16.35 1.14
N GLY A 99 -25.93 -16.49 1.52
CA GLY A 99 -25.06 -17.55 1.01
C GLY A 99 -24.50 -17.34 -0.40
N ILE A 100 -24.83 -16.27 -1.13
CA ILE A 100 -24.28 -16.02 -2.46
C ILE A 100 -22.76 -16.05 -2.44
N ALA A 101 -22.14 -16.84 -3.32
CA ALA A 101 -20.71 -17.08 -3.30
C ALA A 101 -19.94 -16.10 -4.20
N TYR A 102 -18.72 -15.80 -3.79
CA TYR A 102 -17.75 -15.11 -4.61
C TYR A 102 -17.20 -16.07 -5.68
N ASN A 103 -17.29 -15.68 -6.94
CA ASN A 103 -16.90 -16.50 -8.10
C ASN A 103 -15.59 -16.02 -8.80
N GLY A 104 -14.79 -15.19 -8.11
CA GLY A 104 -13.56 -14.59 -8.67
C GLY A 104 -13.79 -13.31 -9.49
N LYS A 105 -15.01 -13.03 -9.95
CA LYS A 105 -15.33 -11.86 -10.80
C LYS A 105 -16.33 -10.89 -10.18
N ASN A 106 -17.20 -11.36 -9.30
CA ASN A 106 -18.32 -10.60 -8.71
C ASN A 106 -17.99 -9.87 -7.40
N ALA A 107 -16.73 -9.47 -7.18
CA ALA A 107 -16.32 -8.77 -5.96
C ALA A 107 -17.10 -7.48 -5.70
N SER A 108 -17.63 -6.85 -6.76
CA SER A 108 -18.39 -5.59 -6.67
C SER A 108 -19.69 -5.70 -5.87
N ILE A 109 -20.32 -6.89 -5.86
CA ILE A 109 -21.58 -7.10 -5.14
C ILE A 109 -21.41 -7.32 -3.64
N PHE A 110 -20.18 -7.46 -3.13
CA PHE A 110 -19.91 -7.72 -1.72
C PHE A 110 -19.52 -6.44 -0.99
N ASP A 111 -20.01 -6.29 0.23
CA ASP A 111 -19.70 -5.21 1.14
C ASP A 111 -19.31 -5.77 2.51
N PHE A 112 -18.47 -5.01 3.24
CA PHE A 112 -18.12 -5.29 4.63
C PHE A 112 -19.01 -4.42 5.52
N HIS A 113 -19.91 -5.05 6.27
CA HIS A 113 -20.85 -4.38 7.16
C HIS A 113 -20.38 -4.52 8.62
N HIS A 114 -20.15 -3.41 9.31
CA HIS A 114 -19.80 -3.41 10.72
C HIS A 114 -20.97 -3.93 11.56
N VAL A 115 -20.71 -4.97 12.36
CA VAL A 115 -21.74 -5.51 13.27
C VAL A 115 -22.15 -4.47 14.31
N ASN A 116 -21.18 -3.73 14.83
CA ASN A 116 -21.42 -2.61 15.72
C ASN A 116 -20.89 -1.31 15.09
N PRO A 117 -21.76 -0.39 14.62
CA PRO A 117 -21.32 0.86 14.02
C PRO A 117 -20.48 1.76 14.94
N LYS A 118 -20.62 1.62 16.28
CA LYS A 118 -19.86 2.41 17.27
C LYS A 118 -18.39 1.99 17.37
N GLU A 119 -18.05 0.79 16.91
CA GLU A 119 -16.70 0.24 16.92
C GLU A 119 -15.94 0.50 15.60
N LYS A 120 -16.57 1.22 14.68
CA LYS A 120 -15.96 1.58 13.40
C LYS A 120 -14.89 2.64 13.60
N ASP A 121 -13.61 2.29 13.29
CA ASP A 121 -12.50 3.24 13.37
C ASP A 121 -12.38 4.08 12.09
N PHE A 122 -12.60 3.48 10.92
CA PHE A 122 -12.48 4.17 9.63
C PHE A 122 -13.28 3.52 8.50
N ASN A 123 -13.32 4.20 7.38
CA ASN A 123 -13.98 3.70 6.17
C ASN A 123 -13.08 2.72 5.41
N ILE A 124 -13.47 1.44 5.38
CA ILE A 124 -12.75 0.35 4.72
C ILE A 124 -12.52 0.63 3.23
N SER A 125 -13.56 1.07 2.51
CA SER A 125 -13.49 1.28 1.05
C SER A 125 -12.45 2.33 0.65
N THR A 126 -12.22 3.32 1.50
CA THR A 126 -11.19 4.33 1.31
C THR A 126 -9.80 3.74 1.56
N ARG A 127 -9.62 3.04 2.69
CA ARG A 127 -8.33 2.46 3.07
C ARG A 127 -7.81 1.39 2.10
N LEU A 128 -8.68 0.62 1.47
CA LEU A 128 -8.32 -0.40 0.47
C LEU A 128 -7.43 0.12 -0.68
N ARG A 129 -7.44 1.42 -0.96
CA ARG A 129 -6.79 2.04 -2.11
C ARG A 129 -5.47 2.75 -1.80
N TYR A 130 -5.08 2.83 -0.52
CA TYR A 130 -3.95 3.67 -0.14
C TYR A 130 -2.59 3.02 -0.39
N ASN A 131 -2.44 1.77 -0.01
CA ASN A 131 -1.17 1.07 -0.02
C ASN A 131 -1.14 -0.04 -1.08
N SER A 132 0.07 -0.47 -1.46
CA SER A 132 0.28 -1.66 -2.30
C SER A 132 0.09 -2.97 -1.53
N TYR A 133 -0.02 -2.91 -0.21
CA TYR A 133 -0.26 -4.02 0.71
C TYR A 133 -1.43 -3.70 1.62
N ILE A 134 -2.01 -4.73 2.24
CA ILE A 134 -3.06 -4.58 3.26
C ILE A 134 -2.40 -4.37 4.62
N PRO A 135 -2.55 -3.19 5.24
CA PRO A 135 -1.98 -2.94 6.56
C PRO A 135 -2.74 -3.71 7.65
N GLN A 136 -2.07 -3.98 8.77
CA GLN A 136 -2.63 -4.77 9.87
C GLN A 136 -3.91 -4.15 10.46
N GLU A 137 -3.98 -2.83 10.52
CA GLU A 137 -5.16 -2.10 11.00
C GLU A 137 -6.40 -2.39 10.14
N LEU A 138 -6.22 -2.62 8.83
CA LEU A 138 -7.32 -2.96 7.94
C LEU A 138 -7.83 -4.39 8.18
N TYR A 139 -6.96 -5.33 8.51
CA TYR A 139 -7.38 -6.67 8.92
C TYR A 139 -8.19 -6.62 10.23
N SER A 140 -7.72 -5.85 11.21
CA SER A 140 -8.43 -5.67 12.50
C SER A 140 -9.80 -5.04 12.30
N GLU A 141 -9.92 -4.08 11.38
CA GLU A 141 -11.21 -3.44 11.07
C GLU A 141 -12.17 -4.40 10.33
N ILE A 142 -11.65 -5.21 9.41
CA ILE A 142 -12.43 -6.24 8.71
C ILE A 142 -12.95 -7.31 9.68
N ASP A 143 -12.21 -7.64 10.72
CA ASP A 143 -12.63 -8.65 11.70
C ASP A 143 -13.88 -8.21 12.48
N LYS A 144 -14.13 -6.88 12.62
CA LYS A 144 -15.37 -6.29 13.18
C LYS A 144 -16.58 -6.34 12.22
N CYS A 145 -16.38 -6.79 10.97
CA CYS A 145 -17.38 -6.77 9.92
C CYS A 145 -17.87 -8.17 9.57
N ILE A 146 -19.11 -8.25 9.09
CA ILE A 146 -19.64 -9.38 8.33
C ILE A 146 -19.51 -9.11 6.84
N LEU A 147 -19.33 -10.17 6.04
CA LEU A 147 -19.36 -10.08 4.59
C LEU A 147 -20.79 -10.29 4.11
N VAL A 148 -21.34 -9.30 3.42
CA VAL A 148 -22.71 -9.34 2.91
C VAL A 148 -22.74 -8.93 1.44
N CYS A 149 -23.75 -9.40 0.70
CA CYS A 149 -23.98 -8.85 -0.64
C CYS A 149 -24.74 -7.53 -0.54
N SER A 150 -24.68 -6.72 -1.61
CA SER A 150 -25.29 -5.38 -1.65
C SER A 150 -26.80 -5.39 -1.34
N ASN A 151 -27.52 -6.47 -1.72
CA ASN A 151 -28.95 -6.60 -1.43
C ASN A 151 -29.17 -6.79 0.08
N CYS A 152 -28.48 -7.77 0.68
CA CYS A 152 -28.56 -8.01 2.13
C CYS A 152 -28.05 -6.80 2.93
N HIS A 153 -27.02 -6.11 2.43
CA HIS A 153 -26.51 -4.91 3.06
C HIS A 153 -27.55 -3.78 3.15
N ARG A 154 -28.32 -3.58 2.06
CA ARG A 154 -29.43 -2.60 2.06
C ARG A 154 -30.56 -3.01 2.99
N GLN A 155 -30.89 -4.31 3.08
CA GLN A 155 -31.91 -4.81 4.02
C GLN A 155 -31.51 -4.52 5.47
N LEU A 156 -30.27 -4.82 5.87
CA LEU A 156 -29.76 -4.50 7.21
C LEU A 156 -29.91 -3.02 7.57
N HIS A 157 -29.71 -2.13 6.61
CA HIS A 157 -29.88 -0.69 6.84
C HIS A 157 -31.35 -0.26 6.85
N SER A 158 -32.24 -0.92 6.09
CA SER A 158 -33.69 -0.61 6.11
C SER A 158 -34.38 -1.03 7.40
N GLU A 159 -33.86 -2.05 8.07
CA GLU A 159 -34.39 -2.52 9.36
C GLU A 159 -33.96 -1.65 10.58
N GLN A 160 -33.02 -0.72 10.35
CA GLN A 160 -32.51 0.20 11.36
C GLN A 160 -33.27 1.53 11.40
N TYR A 161 -34.27 1.75 10.53
CA TYR A 161 -35.19 2.88 10.50
C TYR A 161 -36.61 2.45 10.90
#